data_b349fea5577dd543565b3d2f398bca31
#
_entry.id   b349fea5577dd543565b3d2f398bca31
#
_cell.length_a   1.000
_cell.length_b   1.000
_cell.length_c   1.000
_cell.angle_alpha   90.00
_cell.angle_beta   90.00
_cell.angle_gamma   90.00
#
_symmetry.space_group_name_H-M   'P 1'
#
loop_
_entity.id
_entity.type
_entity.pdbx_description
1 polymer ?
#
loop_
_entity_poly.entity_id
_entity_poly.type
_entity_poly.pdbx_seq_one_letter_code
_entity_poly.pdbx_strand_id
1 'polypeptide(L)'
;MKLTKILICLLIFWTGTLSASPYFSFKKYQVEDGLSHNTVWCALQDSYGFIWLGTSDGLNRYDGRGNKVYRNVLNEKFSLENNFVEALIEVDKNLWVGTNSGLYIYDRDTDRFSYFDKTTQYNVYISSEIKKIIKTENGLIWIATLGQGFFIYDPKTEVLTQNSVQTSFVWDLCQSADRKRVYISSLQEGLLCFDENGKFLRTYEISLDINASDSYKVNCIQNIDGEIWIGAGSNLLSRLDERTEAIDNYSGSAFNFGAVHCLLKYTDKELLVGTDNGLYLFDQNTNTFQRADNPADPRSLSDQTINGMMWDAEGALWVLTNLGGINYMSKQTKRFDYYSPAYLSGVPGAGEVVAPFCENKDGNIWIGTQSGLYFFNVATRELSPYAIGGAKNQKYDIRSLMLDGDYLWIGTYAGGIRVINLRTGAVKAYTHS
;
A
#
# COMPACT_ATOMS: atom_id res chain seq x y z
N MET A 1 7.59 -61.21 37.35
CA MET A 1 7.89 -59.82 37.65
C MET A 1 7.81 -59.06 36.36
N LYS A 2 6.66 -58.36 36.07
CA LYS A 2 6.40 -57.67 34.85
C LYS A 2 6.80 -56.18 35.04
N LEU A 3 7.80 -55.68 34.29
CA LEU A 3 8.16 -54.30 34.25
C LEU A 3 7.16 -53.58 33.29
N THR A 4 6.34 -52.74 33.86
CA THR A 4 5.45 -51.85 33.11
C THR A 4 6.27 -50.63 32.68
N LYS A 5 6.51 -50.49 31.37
CA LYS A 5 7.10 -49.28 30.80
C LYS A 5 6.03 -48.19 30.74
N ILE A 6 6.20 -47.15 31.54
CA ILE A 6 5.41 -45.92 31.45
C ILE A 6 6.00 -45.07 30.32
N LEU A 7 5.25 -44.95 29.23
CA LEU A 7 5.56 -44.07 28.12
C LEU A 7 4.99 -42.67 28.45
N ILE A 8 5.84 -41.77 28.90
CA ILE A 8 5.45 -40.36 29.08
C ILE A 8 5.50 -39.70 27.71
N CYS A 9 4.33 -39.51 27.09
CA CYS A 9 4.20 -38.63 25.94
C CYS A 9 4.32 -37.16 26.41
N LEU A 10 5.48 -36.55 26.18
CA LEU A 10 5.66 -35.10 26.26
C LEU A 10 4.92 -34.46 25.09
N LEU A 11 3.67 -34.05 25.32
CA LEU A 11 2.98 -33.08 24.47
C LEU A 11 3.64 -31.74 24.67
N ILE A 12 4.57 -31.40 23.77
CA ILE A 12 5.07 -30.04 23.62
C ILE A 12 3.91 -29.23 23.04
N PHE A 13 3.17 -28.56 23.91
CA PHE A 13 2.30 -27.47 23.48
C PHE A 13 3.21 -26.37 22.91
N TRP A 14 3.32 -26.36 21.60
CA TRP A 14 3.83 -25.21 20.88
C TRP A 14 2.76 -24.12 20.99
N THR A 15 2.85 -23.30 22.02
CA THR A 15 2.12 -22.03 22.08
C THR A 15 2.74 -21.10 21.06
N GLY A 16 2.45 -21.33 19.79
CA GLY A 16 2.59 -20.30 18.79
C GLY A 16 1.68 -19.16 19.26
N THR A 17 2.26 -18.08 19.73
CA THR A 17 1.53 -16.83 19.82
C THR A 17 1.06 -16.53 18.40
N LEU A 18 -0.20 -16.79 18.11
CA LEU A 18 -0.89 -16.25 16.96
C LEU A 18 -0.83 -14.72 17.16
N SER A 19 0.26 -14.12 16.70
CA SER A 19 0.30 -12.69 16.49
C SER A 19 -0.80 -12.42 15.46
N ALA A 20 -1.87 -11.77 15.88
CA ALA A 20 -2.88 -11.33 14.94
C ALA A 20 -2.16 -10.50 13.89
N SER A 21 -2.17 -10.98 12.65
CA SER A 21 -1.59 -10.25 11.53
C SER A 21 -2.20 -8.85 11.50
N PRO A 22 -1.41 -7.77 11.54
CA PRO A 22 -1.95 -6.44 11.49
C PRO A 22 -2.44 -6.17 10.07
N TYR A 23 -3.64 -6.66 9.73
CA TYR A 23 -4.27 -6.25 8.48
C TYR A 23 -4.59 -4.77 8.56
N PHE A 24 -4.10 -4.04 7.59
CA PHE A 24 -4.35 -2.61 7.47
C PHE A 24 -5.76 -2.36 6.96
N SER A 25 -6.40 -1.36 7.53
CA SER A 25 -7.72 -0.87 7.09
C SER A 25 -7.56 0.53 6.55
N PHE A 26 -8.13 0.79 5.38
CA PHE A 26 -7.96 2.02 4.66
C PHE A 26 -9.28 2.75 4.43
N LYS A 27 -9.24 4.08 4.43
CA LYS A 27 -10.21 4.92 3.78
C LYS A 27 -9.80 5.09 2.33
N LYS A 28 -10.74 4.94 1.40
CA LYS A 28 -10.49 5.02 -0.04
C LYS A 28 -10.84 6.41 -0.55
N TYR A 29 -10.04 6.92 -1.48
CA TYR A 29 -10.30 8.14 -2.22
C TYR A 29 -10.19 7.83 -3.70
N GLN A 30 -11.29 8.02 -4.42
CA GLN A 30 -11.44 7.65 -5.83
C GLN A 30 -12.00 8.83 -6.65
N VAL A 31 -12.30 8.60 -7.91
CA VAL A 31 -12.88 9.63 -8.80
C VAL A 31 -14.19 10.17 -8.23
N GLU A 32 -14.99 9.33 -7.57
CA GLU A 32 -16.23 9.69 -6.88
C GLU A 32 -16.02 10.68 -5.74
N ASP A 33 -14.80 10.70 -5.16
CA ASP A 33 -14.39 11.61 -4.08
C ASP A 33 -13.67 12.87 -4.62
N GLY A 34 -13.61 13.02 -5.97
CA GLY A 34 -13.02 14.18 -6.64
C GLY A 34 -11.56 14.00 -7.08
N LEU A 35 -11.03 12.78 -7.07
CA LEU A 35 -9.75 12.47 -7.71
C LEU A 35 -9.89 12.53 -9.23
N SER A 36 -8.85 12.98 -9.92
CA SER A 36 -8.91 13.13 -11.39
C SER A 36 -8.92 11.79 -12.13
N HIS A 37 -8.26 10.76 -11.59
CA HIS A 37 -8.20 9.40 -12.14
C HIS A 37 -7.84 8.39 -11.04
N ASN A 38 -8.35 7.15 -11.14
CA ASN A 38 -8.08 6.09 -10.17
C ASN A 38 -6.67 5.45 -10.29
N THR A 39 -5.95 5.68 -11.38
CA THR A 39 -4.54 5.33 -11.50
C THR A 39 -3.70 6.46 -10.93
N VAL A 40 -3.07 6.22 -9.79
CA VAL A 40 -2.21 7.19 -9.10
C VAL A 40 -0.76 6.70 -9.13
N TRP A 41 0.13 7.50 -9.70
CA TRP A 41 1.53 7.12 -9.90
C TRP A 41 2.45 7.62 -8.80
N CYS A 42 2.27 8.86 -8.38
CA CYS A 42 3.13 9.51 -7.41
C CYS A 42 2.35 10.38 -6.44
N ALA A 43 2.93 10.58 -5.27
CA ALA A 43 2.41 11.51 -4.26
C ALA A 43 3.56 12.26 -3.60
N LEU A 44 3.29 13.48 -3.19
CA LEU A 44 4.21 14.36 -2.47
C LEU A 44 3.43 15.23 -1.50
N GLN A 45 3.85 15.30 -0.25
CA GLN A 45 3.45 16.39 0.64
C GLN A 45 4.42 17.54 0.50
N ASP A 46 3.91 18.71 0.19
CA ASP A 46 4.73 19.90 0.03
C ASP A 46 5.00 20.60 1.37
N SER A 47 5.89 21.60 1.35
CA SER A 47 6.27 22.39 2.53
C SER A 47 5.13 23.22 3.13
N TYR A 48 4.01 23.37 2.43
CA TYR A 48 2.79 24.03 2.90
C TYR A 48 1.77 23.05 3.50
N GLY A 49 2.05 21.72 3.41
CA GLY A 49 1.18 20.65 3.91
C GLY A 49 0.16 20.12 2.90
N PHE A 50 0.10 20.65 1.67
CA PHE A 50 -0.75 20.08 0.62
C PHE A 50 -0.22 18.73 0.15
N ILE A 51 -1.12 17.81 -0.13
CA ILE A 51 -0.79 16.53 -0.77
C ILE A 51 -1.00 16.68 -2.28
N TRP A 52 0.06 16.48 -3.02
CA TRP A 52 0.04 16.47 -4.48
C TRP A 52 0.02 15.02 -4.97
N LEU A 53 -0.83 14.74 -5.95
CA LEU A 53 -1.09 13.39 -6.46
C LEU A 53 -1.03 13.42 -7.98
N GLY A 54 -0.03 12.75 -8.54
CA GLY A 54 0.10 12.57 -9.98
C GLY A 54 -0.69 11.35 -10.44
N THR A 55 -1.54 11.54 -11.45
CA THR A 55 -2.41 10.50 -11.99
C THR A 55 -2.26 10.34 -13.49
N SER A 56 -2.94 9.35 -14.07
CA SER A 56 -2.99 9.19 -15.53
C SER A 56 -3.82 10.29 -16.24
N ASP A 57 -4.56 11.13 -15.51
CA ASP A 57 -5.36 12.21 -16.09
C ASP A 57 -5.34 13.49 -15.24
N GLY A 58 -4.15 13.99 -14.97
CA GLY A 58 -3.91 15.26 -14.31
C GLY A 58 -3.19 15.17 -12.99
N LEU A 59 -2.86 16.35 -12.49
CA LEU A 59 -2.27 16.58 -11.19
C LEU A 59 -3.34 17.06 -10.21
N ASN A 60 -3.41 16.47 -9.03
CA ASN A 60 -4.36 16.84 -7.98
C ASN A 60 -3.60 17.49 -6.83
N ARG A 61 -4.16 18.56 -6.26
CA ARG A 61 -3.73 19.16 -5.00
C ARG A 61 -4.82 18.99 -3.97
N TYR A 62 -4.57 18.15 -2.98
CA TYR A 62 -5.48 17.89 -1.87
C TYR A 62 -5.14 18.76 -0.66
N ASP A 63 -6.15 19.43 -0.10
CA ASP A 63 -6.01 20.38 1.00
C ASP A 63 -6.59 19.86 2.34
N GLY A 64 -6.88 18.56 2.43
CA GLY A 64 -7.55 17.94 3.57
C GLY A 64 -9.08 17.91 3.46
N ARG A 65 -9.69 18.64 2.51
CA ARG A 65 -11.13 18.72 2.28
C ARG A 65 -11.55 18.29 0.89
N GLY A 66 -10.76 18.68 -0.13
CA GLY A 66 -11.06 18.37 -1.52
C GLY A 66 -9.84 18.50 -2.41
N ASN A 67 -10.04 18.14 -3.68
CA ASN A 67 -9.00 18.19 -4.70
C ASN A 67 -9.18 19.39 -5.61
N LYS A 68 -8.10 20.16 -5.83
CA LYS A 68 -7.97 21.02 -7.01
C LYS A 68 -7.26 20.24 -8.09
N VAL A 69 -7.90 20.07 -9.25
CA VAL A 69 -7.38 19.31 -10.39
C VAL A 69 -6.78 20.24 -11.42
N TYR A 70 -5.57 19.90 -11.86
CA TYR A 70 -4.85 20.59 -12.94
C TYR A 70 -4.71 19.64 -14.12
N ARG A 71 -5.14 20.10 -15.29
CA ARG A 71 -5.10 19.35 -16.55
C ARG A 71 -4.64 20.24 -17.70
N ASN A 72 -4.39 19.61 -18.83
CA ASN A 72 -4.28 20.34 -20.09
C ASN A 72 -5.62 21.01 -20.40
N VAL A 73 -5.56 22.32 -20.61
CA VAL A 73 -6.72 23.13 -21.05
C VAL A 73 -6.39 23.72 -22.43
N LEU A 74 -7.17 23.31 -23.42
CA LEU A 74 -6.96 23.73 -24.80
C LEU A 74 -6.97 25.23 -24.90
N ASN A 75 -5.93 25.81 -25.54
CA ASN A 75 -5.70 27.26 -25.73
C ASN A 75 -5.37 28.04 -24.44
N GLU A 76 -5.11 27.38 -23.33
CA GLU A 76 -4.60 28.00 -22.10
C GLU A 76 -3.09 27.80 -21.98
N LYS A 77 -2.32 28.85 -22.26
CA LYS A 77 -0.86 28.82 -22.38
C LYS A 77 -0.11 28.33 -21.12
N PHE A 78 -0.73 28.46 -19.96
CA PHE A 78 -0.08 28.14 -18.66
C PHE A 78 -0.74 26.98 -17.94
N SER A 79 -1.50 26.15 -18.66
CA SER A 79 -2.00 24.87 -18.14
C SER A 79 -0.92 23.79 -18.17
N LEU A 80 -1.17 22.68 -17.50
CA LEU A 80 -0.36 21.47 -17.62
C LEU A 80 -0.60 20.87 -19.00
N GLU A 81 0.40 20.88 -19.88
CA GLU A 81 0.21 20.45 -21.28
C GLU A 81 0.06 18.93 -21.44
N ASN A 82 0.46 18.15 -20.43
CA ASN A 82 0.33 16.70 -20.43
C ASN A 82 -0.29 16.20 -19.12
N ASN A 83 -1.35 15.41 -19.22
CA ASN A 83 -2.12 14.94 -18.07
C ASN A 83 -1.51 13.73 -17.35
N PHE A 84 -0.57 13.02 -17.97
CA PHE A 84 0.02 11.82 -17.39
C PHE A 84 1.20 12.21 -16.49
N VAL A 85 0.98 12.21 -15.17
CA VAL A 85 1.95 12.71 -14.17
C VAL A 85 2.50 11.56 -13.35
N GLU A 86 3.82 11.34 -13.42
CA GLU A 86 4.48 10.22 -12.77
C GLU A 86 5.56 10.60 -11.73
N ALA A 87 6.08 11.81 -11.79
CA ALA A 87 7.10 12.26 -10.86
C ALA A 87 6.83 13.64 -10.31
N LEU A 88 7.07 13.82 -9.01
CA LEU A 88 6.89 15.09 -8.31
C LEU A 88 8.07 15.34 -7.39
N ILE A 89 8.56 16.56 -7.37
CA ILE A 89 9.49 17.04 -6.35
C ILE A 89 9.28 18.53 -6.09
N GLU A 90 9.40 18.93 -4.83
CA GLU A 90 9.48 20.35 -4.48
C GLU A 90 10.93 20.82 -4.58
N VAL A 91 11.18 21.83 -5.40
CA VAL A 91 12.47 22.49 -5.52
C VAL A 91 12.30 23.95 -5.16
N ASP A 92 12.89 24.36 -4.07
CA ASP A 92 12.73 25.67 -3.45
C ASP A 92 11.22 25.96 -3.17
N LYS A 93 10.55 26.84 -3.90
CA LYS A 93 9.13 27.13 -3.73
C LYS A 93 8.25 26.51 -4.81
N ASN A 94 8.83 25.93 -5.85
CA ASN A 94 8.14 25.45 -7.03
C ASN A 94 7.96 23.93 -6.98
N LEU A 95 6.90 23.45 -7.59
CA LEU A 95 6.71 22.02 -7.79
C LEU A 95 7.18 21.63 -9.19
N TRP A 96 8.11 20.70 -9.27
CA TRP A 96 8.55 20.12 -10.53
C TRP A 96 7.71 18.89 -10.83
N VAL A 97 7.12 18.85 -12.01
CA VAL A 97 6.12 17.88 -12.43
C VAL A 97 6.63 17.12 -13.64
N GLY A 98 7.02 15.88 -13.43
CA GLY A 98 7.44 14.97 -14.48
C GLY A 98 6.24 14.27 -15.11
N THR A 99 6.16 14.34 -16.43
CA THR A 99 5.08 13.76 -17.24
C THR A 99 5.63 12.73 -18.23
N ASN A 100 4.75 12.07 -18.98
CA ASN A 100 5.19 11.16 -20.06
C ASN A 100 5.72 11.89 -21.32
N SER A 101 5.77 13.23 -21.31
CA SER A 101 6.30 14.04 -22.43
C SER A 101 7.10 15.25 -21.96
N GLY A 102 7.86 15.11 -20.88
CA GLY A 102 8.78 16.12 -20.40
C GLY A 102 8.46 16.66 -19.02
N LEU A 103 9.17 17.73 -18.65
CA LEU A 103 9.19 18.33 -17.32
C LEU A 103 8.49 19.68 -17.33
N TYR A 104 7.62 19.89 -16.35
CA TYR A 104 6.92 21.16 -16.12
C TYR A 104 7.26 21.70 -14.73
N ILE A 105 7.27 23.02 -14.62
CA ILE A 105 7.44 23.74 -13.36
C ILE A 105 6.12 24.43 -13.03
N TYR A 106 5.55 24.09 -11.89
CA TYR A 106 4.41 24.79 -11.32
C TYR A 106 4.90 25.88 -10.38
N ASP A 107 4.60 27.11 -10.76
CA ASP A 107 4.84 28.31 -9.95
C ASP A 107 3.62 28.54 -9.03
N ARG A 108 3.88 28.47 -7.73
CA ARG A 108 2.82 28.60 -6.71
C ARG A 108 2.27 30.01 -6.57
N ASP A 109 3.12 31.02 -6.77
CA ASP A 109 2.73 32.41 -6.58
C ASP A 109 1.77 32.86 -7.68
N THR A 110 1.93 32.33 -8.89
CA THR A 110 1.10 32.65 -10.04
C THR A 110 0.05 31.58 -10.37
N ASP A 111 0.11 30.40 -9.74
CA ASP A 111 -0.76 29.23 -10.01
C ASP A 111 -0.70 28.78 -11.50
N ARG A 112 0.52 28.75 -12.07
CA ARG A 112 0.76 28.50 -13.48
C ARG A 112 1.82 27.44 -13.71
N PHE A 113 1.69 26.75 -14.84
CA PHE A 113 2.71 25.82 -15.33
C PHE A 113 3.54 26.45 -16.44
N SER A 114 4.81 26.09 -16.48
CA SER A 114 5.70 26.36 -17.60
C SER A 114 6.49 25.11 -17.96
N TYR A 115 6.72 24.89 -19.23
CA TYR A 115 7.61 23.83 -19.67
C TYR A 115 9.04 24.12 -19.24
N PHE A 116 9.79 23.11 -18.81
CA PHE A 116 11.22 23.21 -18.49
C PHE A 116 12.01 23.28 -19.81
N ASP A 117 12.33 24.48 -20.26
CA ASP A 117 12.90 24.78 -21.57
C ASP A 117 14.42 24.74 -21.65
N LYS A 118 15.11 24.28 -20.58
CA LYS A 118 16.56 24.15 -20.59
C LYS A 118 16.99 23.03 -21.52
N THR A 119 18.09 23.28 -22.23
CA THR A 119 18.71 22.31 -23.14
C THR A 119 20.12 21.98 -22.70
N THR A 120 20.60 20.80 -23.11
CA THR A 120 22.01 20.46 -22.98
C THR A 120 22.85 21.30 -23.95
N GLN A 121 24.18 21.25 -23.82
CA GLN A 121 25.10 21.90 -24.77
C GLN A 121 24.92 21.41 -26.23
N TYR A 122 24.23 20.28 -26.44
CA TYR A 122 23.90 19.72 -27.75
C TYR A 122 22.47 19.99 -28.18
N ASN A 123 21.79 20.95 -27.54
CA ASN A 123 20.39 21.30 -27.79
C ASN A 123 19.37 20.16 -27.57
N VAL A 124 19.63 19.27 -26.63
CA VAL A 124 18.70 18.18 -26.26
C VAL A 124 17.78 18.68 -25.15
N TYR A 125 16.47 18.58 -25.38
CA TYR A 125 15.42 18.82 -24.41
C TYR A 125 15.04 17.55 -23.67
N ILE A 126 14.52 17.68 -22.45
CA ILE A 126 13.86 16.58 -21.74
C ILE A 126 12.47 16.41 -22.33
N SER A 127 12.27 15.41 -23.18
CA SER A 127 11.01 15.18 -23.91
C SER A 127 10.44 13.76 -23.72
N SER A 128 11.17 12.89 -23.04
CA SER A 128 10.72 11.53 -22.70
C SER A 128 9.95 11.52 -21.40
N GLU A 129 9.29 10.41 -21.15
CA GLU A 129 8.61 10.08 -19.90
C GLU A 129 9.57 10.16 -18.71
N ILE A 130 9.16 10.89 -17.68
CA ILE A 130 9.94 11.11 -16.45
C ILE A 130 9.41 10.22 -15.34
N LYS A 131 10.26 9.29 -14.88
CA LYS A 131 9.91 8.32 -13.84
C LYS A 131 10.23 8.79 -12.43
N LYS A 132 11.34 9.51 -12.27
CA LYS A 132 11.80 9.96 -10.96
C LYS A 132 12.58 11.26 -11.07
N ILE A 133 12.45 12.10 -10.06
CA ILE A 133 13.26 13.31 -9.88
C ILE A 133 13.74 13.32 -8.43
N ILE A 134 15.04 13.51 -8.23
CA ILE A 134 15.62 13.70 -6.90
C ILE A 134 16.51 14.95 -6.87
N LYS A 135 16.58 15.60 -5.72
CA LYS A 135 17.59 16.65 -5.43
C LYS A 135 18.63 16.04 -4.51
N THR A 136 19.85 15.99 -4.96
CA THR A 136 20.98 15.47 -4.19
C THR A 136 21.51 16.52 -3.22
N GLU A 137 22.27 16.10 -2.23
CA GLU A 137 22.77 16.98 -1.16
C GLU A 137 23.70 18.11 -1.67
N ASN A 138 24.45 17.86 -2.75
CA ASN A 138 25.25 18.90 -3.43
C ASN A 138 24.40 19.92 -4.21
N GLY A 139 23.06 19.72 -4.23
CA GLY A 139 22.08 20.61 -4.83
C GLY A 139 21.76 20.32 -6.29
N LEU A 140 22.35 19.29 -6.89
CA LEU A 140 22.04 18.89 -8.26
C LEU A 140 20.68 18.18 -8.32
N ILE A 141 19.97 18.38 -9.43
CA ILE A 141 18.67 17.72 -9.68
C ILE A 141 18.88 16.63 -10.72
N TRP A 142 18.63 15.40 -10.34
CA TRP A 142 18.71 14.23 -11.20
C TRP A 142 17.33 13.85 -11.68
N ILE A 143 17.18 13.57 -12.96
CA ILE A 143 15.90 13.32 -13.63
C ILE A 143 16.03 12.02 -14.43
N ALA A 144 15.33 10.99 -14.01
CA ALA A 144 15.25 9.68 -14.67
C ALA A 144 14.23 9.72 -15.79
N THR A 145 14.60 9.18 -16.97
CA THR A 145 13.70 9.12 -18.11
C THR A 145 13.64 7.75 -18.76
N LEU A 146 12.51 7.44 -19.40
CA LEU A 146 12.37 6.29 -20.28
C LEU A 146 12.65 6.72 -21.73
N GLY A 147 13.84 6.42 -22.23
CA GLY A 147 14.24 6.64 -23.61
C GLY A 147 15.39 7.62 -23.81
N GLN A 148 15.66 8.52 -22.85
CA GLN A 148 16.75 9.50 -22.93
C GLN A 148 17.84 9.30 -21.85
N GLY A 149 17.80 8.21 -21.05
CA GLY A 149 18.69 8.01 -19.92
C GLY A 149 18.31 8.88 -18.73
N PHE A 150 19.29 9.58 -18.18
CA PHE A 150 19.01 10.54 -17.11
C PHE A 150 19.66 11.89 -17.39
N PHE A 151 19.09 12.93 -16.79
CA PHE A 151 19.64 14.27 -16.86
C PHE A 151 20.07 14.73 -15.47
N ILE A 152 21.08 15.59 -15.44
CA ILE A 152 21.54 16.29 -14.23
C ILE A 152 21.44 17.79 -14.53
N TYR A 153 20.67 18.49 -13.72
CA TYR A 153 20.53 19.94 -13.77
C TYR A 153 21.19 20.58 -12.54
N ASP A 154 22.06 21.54 -12.79
CA ASP A 154 22.61 22.39 -11.74
C ASP A 154 21.87 23.73 -11.69
N PRO A 155 21.05 23.97 -10.65
CA PRO A 155 20.29 25.21 -10.52
C PRO A 155 21.16 26.47 -10.35
N LYS A 156 22.42 26.31 -9.88
CA LYS A 156 23.32 27.45 -9.66
C LYS A 156 23.94 27.99 -10.95
N THR A 157 24.25 27.08 -11.86
CA THR A 157 24.86 27.41 -13.15
C THR A 157 23.86 27.37 -14.31
N GLU A 158 22.66 26.89 -14.06
CA GLU A 158 21.60 26.62 -15.03
C GLU A 158 22.03 25.65 -16.16
N VAL A 159 22.99 24.80 -15.89
CA VAL A 159 23.51 23.81 -16.86
C VAL A 159 22.75 22.50 -16.76
N LEU A 160 22.27 22.02 -17.89
CA LEU A 160 21.65 20.70 -18.06
C LEU A 160 22.63 19.77 -18.75
N THR A 161 22.90 18.60 -18.19
CA THR A 161 23.70 17.54 -18.82
C THR A 161 22.86 16.29 -18.99
N GLN A 162 23.08 15.54 -20.06
CA GLN A 162 22.43 14.26 -20.31
C GLN A 162 23.46 13.13 -20.20
N ASN A 163 23.05 12.02 -19.59
CA ASN A 163 23.82 10.80 -19.57
C ASN A 163 22.94 9.62 -20.03
N SER A 164 23.30 9.01 -21.15
CA SER A 164 22.62 7.83 -21.73
C SER A 164 23.62 6.73 -22.10
N VAL A 165 24.87 6.84 -21.65
CA VAL A 165 25.97 5.97 -22.07
C VAL A 165 25.76 4.53 -21.62
N GLN A 166 25.21 4.32 -20.41
CA GLN A 166 25.01 2.97 -19.87
C GLN A 166 23.59 2.44 -20.12
N THR A 167 22.60 3.30 -20.07
CA THR A 167 21.19 2.92 -20.29
C THR A 167 20.36 4.11 -20.75
N SER A 168 19.37 3.85 -21.58
CA SER A 168 18.35 4.84 -21.95
C SER A 168 17.07 4.72 -21.12
N PHE A 169 16.90 3.61 -20.35
CA PHE A 169 15.67 3.30 -19.63
C PHE A 169 15.91 3.32 -18.13
N VAL A 170 15.77 4.49 -17.53
CA VAL A 170 15.95 4.71 -16.10
C VAL A 170 14.60 4.80 -15.41
N TRP A 171 14.38 3.93 -14.41
CA TRP A 171 13.09 3.83 -13.73
C TRP A 171 13.05 4.54 -12.38
N ASP A 172 14.09 4.40 -11.59
CA ASP A 172 14.15 5.00 -10.25
C ASP A 172 15.57 5.50 -9.94
N LEU A 173 15.67 6.40 -8.97
CA LEU A 173 16.90 7.05 -8.51
C LEU A 173 16.92 7.10 -6.98
N CYS A 174 18.06 6.79 -6.37
CA CYS A 174 18.29 7.13 -4.97
C CYS A 174 19.72 7.54 -4.68
N GLN A 175 19.92 8.42 -3.70
CA GLN A 175 21.24 8.83 -3.23
C GLN A 175 21.71 7.87 -2.13
N SER A 176 23.02 7.54 -2.12
CA SER A 176 23.69 6.77 -1.08
C SER A 176 23.63 7.46 0.29
N ALA A 177 23.86 6.69 1.35
CA ALA A 177 23.92 7.23 2.72
C ALA A 177 25.07 8.20 2.93
N ASP A 178 26.23 7.94 2.31
CA ASP A 178 27.40 8.82 2.36
C ASP A 178 27.29 10.03 1.43
N ARG A 179 26.16 10.12 0.65
CA ARG A 179 25.81 11.20 -0.28
C ARG A 179 26.77 11.41 -1.45
N LYS A 180 27.70 10.48 -1.68
CA LYS A 180 28.72 10.55 -2.73
C LYS A 180 28.37 9.74 -3.98
N ARG A 181 27.32 8.93 -3.90
CA ARG A 181 26.88 8.07 -4.97
C ARG A 181 25.40 8.25 -5.26
N VAL A 182 25.03 8.03 -6.49
CA VAL A 182 23.63 7.94 -6.93
C VAL A 182 23.44 6.57 -7.59
N TYR A 183 22.47 5.84 -7.07
CA TYR A 183 22.04 4.57 -7.64
C TYR A 183 20.90 4.80 -8.60
N ILE A 184 20.91 4.05 -9.69
CA ILE A 184 19.94 4.14 -10.78
C ILE A 184 19.41 2.75 -11.06
N SER A 185 18.10 2.59 -11.05
CA SER A 185 17.46 1.38 -11.51
C SER A 185 17.24 1.42 -13.02
N SER A 186 17.60 0.33 -13.69
CA SER A 186 17.38 0.16 -15.13
C SER A 186 16.62 -1.13 -15.38
N LEU A 187 15.68 -1.08 -16.33
CA LEU A 187 14.94 -2.27 -16.75
C LEU A 187 15.80 -3.24 -17.57
N GLN A 188 16.96 -2.79 -18.07
CA GLN A 188 17.83 -3.58 -18.95
C GLN A 188 19.13 -4.00 -18.27
N GLU A 189 19.69 -3.09 -17.45
CA GLU A 189 21.06 -3.23 -16.92
C GLU A 189 21.08 -3.55 -15.41
N GLY A 190 19.91 -3.58 -14.75
CA GLY A 190 19.80 -3.81 -13.32
C GLY A 190 20.10 -2.56 -12.49
N LEU A 191 21.00 -2.65 -11.50
CA LEU A 191 21.35 -1.53 -10.62
C LEU A 191 22.69 -0.92 -11.05
N LEU A 192 22.66 0.32 -11.46
CA LEU A 192 23.84 1.11 -11.84
C LEU A 192 24.23 2.06 -10.71
N CYS A 193 25.52 2.28 -10.55
CA CYS A 193 26.06 3.23 -9.56
C CYS A 193 26.90 4.30 -10.27
N PHE A 194 26.63 5.54 -9.90
CA PHE A 194 27.35 6.72 -10.37
C PHE A 194 27.89 7.50 -9.18
N ASP A 195 28.92 8.34 -9.40
CA ASP A 195 29.29 9.35 -8.41
C ASP A 195 28.28 10.51 -8.40
N GLU A 196 28.40 11.40 -7.43
CA GLU A 196 27.50 12.55 -7.25
C GLU A 196 27.48 13.55 -8.42
N ASN A 197 28.44 13.45 -9.36
CA ASN A 197 28.55 14.29 -10.54
C ASN A 197 28.15 13.58 -11.84
N GLY A 198 27.69 12.33 -11.78
CA GLY A 198 27.20 11.59 -12.91
C GLY A 198 28.25 10.75 -13.65
N LYS A 199 29.44 10.53 -13.07
CA LYS A 199 30.44 9.60 -13.62
C LYS A 199 30.06 8.17 -13.23
N PHE A 200 29.94 7.29 -14.23
CA PHE A 200 29.68 5.87 -14.00
C PHE A 200 30.80 5.21 -13.18
N LEU A 201 30.41 4.42 -12.18
CA LEU A 201 31.32 3.68 -11.32
C LEU A 201 31.24 2.17 -11.59
N ARG A 202 30.05 1.58 -11.52
CA ARG A 202 29.83 0.13 -11.73
C ARG A 202 28.38 -0.25 -11.92
N THR A 203 28.16 -1.51 -12.31
CA THR A 203 26.85 -2.20 -12.31
C THR A 203 26.85 -3.27 -11.23
N TYR A 204 25.70 -3.46 -10.57
CA TYR A 204 25.41 -4.56 -9.65
C TYR A 204 24.40 -5.49 -10.30
N GLU A 205 24.71 -6.78 -10.34
CA GLU A 205 23.80 -7.81 -10.82
C GLU A 205 22.79 -8.18 -9.69
N ILE A 206 21.51 -8.03 -9.97
CA ILE A 206 20.41 -8.35 -9.05
C ILE A 206 19.70 -9.57 -9.63
N SER A 207 19.96 -10.74 -9.09
CA SER A 207 19.34 -11.98 -9.55
C SER A 207 19.37 -13.09 -8.51
N LEU A 208 18.25 -13.86 -8.40
CA LEU A 208 18.26 -15.17 -7.72
C LEU A 208 18.61 -16.31 -8.66
N ASP A 209 18.36 -16.16 -9.96
CA ASP A 209 18.62 -17.16 -10.99
C ASP A 209 19.07 -16.49 -12.28
N ILE A 210 20.29 -16.81 -12.69
CA ILE A 210 20.95 -16.28 -13.89
C ILE A 210 20.16 -16.60 -15.17
N ASN A 211 19.28 -17.59 -15.14
CA ASN A 211 18.50 -18.05 -16.28
C ASN A 211 17.10 -17.43 -16.38
N ALA A 212 16.67 -16.64 -15.41
CA ALA A 212 15.37 -15.99 -15.45
C ALA A 212 15.42 -14.74 -16.34
N SER A 213 14.56 -14.68 -17.35
CA SER A 213 14.51 -13.56 -18.33
C SER A 213 14.16 -12.20 -17.70
N ASP A 214 13.60 -12.19 -16.51
CA ASP A 214 13.17 -10.98 -15.77
C ASP A 214 14.09 -10.63 -14.61
N SER A 215 15.23 -11.32 -14.45
CA SER A 215 16.14 -11.16 -13.32
C SER A 215 16.86 -9.80 -13.25
N TYR A 216 16.91 -9.07 -14.35
CA TYR A 216 17.60 -7.77 -14.41
C TYR A 216 16.70 -6.56 -14.18
N LYS A 217 15.38 -6.74 -14.17
CA LYS A 217 14.43 -5.62 -14.02
C LYS A 217 14.38 -5.13 -12.57
N VAL A 218 15.06 -4.04 -12.30
CA VAL A 218 14.96 -3.32 -11.05
C VAL A 218 13.89 -2.23 -11.18
N ASN A 219 12.79 -2.36 -10.43
CA ASN A 219 11.65 -1.46 -10.54
C ASN A 219 11.70 -0.30 -9.54
N CYS A 220 12.26 -0.51 -8.36
CA CYS A 220 12.39 0.55 -7.37
C CYS A 220 13.65 0.38 -6.54
N ILE A 221 14.18 1.48 -6.08
CA ILE A 221 15.34 1.55 -5.17
C ILE A 221 15.10 2.60 -4.10
N GLN A 222 15.46 2.27 -2.87
CA GLN A 222 15.27 3.18 -1.74
C GLN A 222 16.43 3.06 -0.76
N ASN A 223 17.00 4.21 -0.37
CA ASN A 223 17.90 4.25 0.78
C ASN A 223 17.08 4.25 2.07
N ILE A 224 17.21 3.20 2.87
CA ILE A 224 16.55 3.06 4.15
C ILE A 224 17.61 2.75 5.21
N ASP A 225 17.76 3.65 6.17
CA ASP A 225 18.72 3.55 7.26
C ASP A 225 20.19 3.34 6.84
N GLY A 226 20.54 3.82 5.64
CA GLY A 226 21.89 3.72 5.11
C GLY A 226 22.19 2.46 4.29
N GLU A 227 21.19 1.66 4.02
CA GLU A 227 21.24 0.50 3.12
C GLU A 227 20.40 0.74 1.88
N ILE A 228 20.82 0.24 0.73
CA ILE A 228 20.07 0.37 -0.51
C ILE A 228 19.18 -0.86 -0.67
N TRP A 229 17.89 -0.64 -0.51
CA TRP A 229 16.86 -1.64 -0.74
C TRP A 229 16.39 -1.59 -2.18
N ILE A 230 16.19 -2.76 -2.78
CA ILE A 230 15.98 -2.93 -4.21
C ILE A 230 14.78 -3.84 -4.42
N GLY A 231 13.75 -3.31 -5.06
CA GLY A 231 12.59 -4.07 -5.52
C GLY A 231 12.76 -4.45 -6.98
N ALA A 232 12.65 -5.74 -7.26
CA ALA A 232 12.80 -6.26 -8.61
C ALA A 232 11.56 -7.07 -9.05
N GLY A 233 11.57 -7.52 -10.32
CA GLY A 233 10.59 -8.46 -10.84
C GLY A 233 10.65 -9.82 -10.13
N SER A 234 9.68 -10.68 -10.40
CA SER A 234 9.71 -12.11 -10.02
C SER A 234 9.85 -12.39 -8.51
N ASN A 235 9.11 -11.68 -7.66
CA ASN A 235 9.07 -11.88 -6.20
C ASN A 235 10.40 -11.64 -5.49
N LEU A 236 11.18 -10.67 -5.93
CA LEU A 236 12.51 -10.41 -5.40
C LEU A 236 12.60 -9.05 -4.69
N LEU A 237 13.02 -9.10 -3.43
CA LEU A 237 13.53 -7.97 -2.65
C LEU A 237 15.00 -8.21 -2.40
N SER A 238 15.85 -7.21 -2.60
CA SER A 238 17.28 -7.30 -2.34
C SER A 238 17.76 -6.13 -1.48
N ARG A 239 18.90 -6.32 -0.81
CA ARG A 239 19.55 -5.30 0.00
C ARG A 239 21.03 -5.25 -0.37
N LEU A 240 21.51 -4.07 -0.72
CA LEU A 240 22.92 -3.80 -0.95
C LEU A 240 23.51 -3.11 0.29
N ASP A 241 24.48 -3.75 0.94
CA ASP A 241 25.34 -3.13 1.94
C ASP A 241 26.40 -2.28 1.20
N GLU A 242 26.30 -0.96 1.30
CA GLU A 242 27.20 -0.04 0.60
C GLU A 242 28.65 -0.12 1.05
N ARG A 243 28.92 -0.66 2.23
CA ARG A 243 30.26 -0.76 2.81
C ARG A 243 31.00 -2.02 2.32
N THR A 244 30.30 -3.15 2.29
CA THR A 244 30.88 -4.45 1.87
C THR A 244 30.62 -4.74 0.42
N GLU A 245 29.72 -4.01 -0.22
CA GLU A 245 29.20 -4.22 -1.57
C GLU A 245 28.52 -5.59 -1.76
N ALA A 246 28.17 -6.24 -0.66
CA ALA A 246 27.43 -7.50 -0.68
C ALA A 246 25.94 -7.25 -0.94
N ILE A 247 25.32 -8.18 -1.69
CA ILE A 247 23.89 -8.16 -1.97
C ILE A 247 23.25 -9.38 -1.31
N ASP A 248 22.32 -9.11 -0.41
CA ASP A 248 21.44 -10.11 0.16
C ASP A 248 20.12 -10.15 -0.63
N ASN A 249 19.68 -11.35 -0.97
CA ASN A 249 18.47 -11.57 -1.74
C ASN A 249 17.41 -12.26 -0.88
N TYR A 250 16.18 -11.74 -0.90
CA TYR A 250 15.04 -12.25 -0.14
C TYR A 250 13.92 -12.59 -1.12
N SER A 251 13.60 -13.89 -1.22
CA SER A 251 12.53 -14.36 -2.10
C SER A 251 11.20 -14.44 -1.36
N GLY A 252 10.18 -13.84 -1.95
CA GLY A 252 8.80 -14.02 -1.55
C GLY A 252 8.15 -15.30 -2.09
N SER A 253 8.91 -16.37 -2.34
CA SER A 253 8.44 -17.59 -3.02
C SER A 253 7.24 -18.28 -2.34
N ALA A 254 7.04 -18.08 -1.03
CA ALA A 254 5.84 -18.52 -0.30
C ALA A 254 4.58 -17.70 -0.66
N PHE A 255 4.78 -16.49 -1.20
CA PHE A 255 3.75 -15.55 -1.62
C PHE A 255 4.05 -15.17 -3.06
N ASN A 256 3.16 -15.45 -3.97
CA ASN A 256 3.32 -14.98 -5.35
C ASN A 256 2.92 -13.49 -5.42
N PHE A 257 3.78 -12.58 -4.95
CA PHE A 257 3.47 -11.16 -4.93
C PHE A 257 3.81 -10.40 -6.22
N GLY A 258 4.45 -11.06 -7.19
CA GLY A 258 4.82 -10.44 -8.48
C GLY A 258 6.00 -9.50 -8.37
N ALA A 259 5.98 -8.42 -9.12
CA ALA A 259 7.02 -7.40 -9.06
C ALA A 259 6.86 -6.49 -7.83
N VAL A 260 7.98 -6.05 -7.27
CA VAL A 260 8.02 -5.03 -6.21
C VAL A 260 8.13 -3.66 -6.86
N HIS A 261 7.19 -2.76 -6.60
CA HIS A 261 7.12 -1.43 -7.22
C HIS A 261 7.54 -0.30 -6.30
N CYS A 262 7.38 -0.47 -5.00
CA CYS A 262 7.76 0.57 -4.04
C CYS A 262 8.07 -0.03 -2.66
N LEU A 263 8.93 0.68 -1.93
CA LEU A 263 9.42 0.32 -0.61
C LEU A 263 9.26 1.50 0.32
N LEU A 264 8.88 1.24 1.59
CA LEU A 264 8.76 2.29 2.59
C LEU A 264 9.12 1.73 3.97
N LYS A 265 9.90 2.47 4.76
CA LYS A 265 10.18 2.10 6.14
C LYS A 265 8.88 2.13 6.96
N TYR A 266 8.56 1.04 7.66
CA TYR A 266 7.41 0.95 8.58
C TYR A 266 7.82 1.13 10.04
N THR A 267 8.76 0.32 10.48
CA THR A 267 9.42 0.42 11.80
C THR A 267 10.94 0.32 11.61
N ASP A 268 11.71 0.35 12.69
CA ASP A 268 13.16 0.11 12.61
C ASP A 268 13.53 -1.32 12.19
N LYS A 269 12.55 -2.23 12.13
CA LYS A 269 12.76 -3.65 11.83
C LYS A 269 11.92 -4.13 10.64
N GLU A 270 10.98 -3.33 10.17
CA GLU A 270 10.01 -3.76 9.17
C GLU A 270 9.91 -2.77 8.03
N LEU A 271 9.81 -3.31 6.81
CA LEU A 271 9.55 -2.55 5.60
C LEU A 271 8.16 -2.87 5.06
N LEU A 272 7.48 -1.84 4.56
CA LEU A 272 6.34 -2.01 3.67
C LEU A 272 6.85 -2.27 2.26
N VAL A 273 6.32 -3.31 1.63
CA VAL A 273 6.64 -3.75 0.28
C VAL A 273 5.38 -3.72 -0.55
N GLY A 274 5.29 -2.74 -1.46
CA GLY A 274 4.17 -2.59 -2.40
C GLY A 274 4.45 -3.35 -3.69
N THR A 275 3.48 -4.19 -4.12
CA THR A 275 3.69 -5.18 -5.18
C THR A 275 2.55 -5.21 -6.19
N ASP A 276 2.62 -6.08 -7.21
CA ASP A 276 1.49 -6.38 -8.11
C ASP A 276 0.31 -7.01 -7.38
N ASN A 277 0.56 -7.75 -6.31
CA ASN A 277 -0.44 -8.58 -5.65
C ASN A 277 -0.66 -8.22 -4.17
N GLY A 278 -0.58 -6.94 -3.84
CA GLY A 278 -0.92 -6.41 -2.53
C GLY A 278 0.24 -5.80 -1.76
N LEU A 279 -0.03 -5.56 -0.47
CA LEU A 279 0.88 -4.95 0.47
C LEU A 279 1.45 -6.00 1.41
N TYR A 280 2.77 -5.99 1.57
CA TYR A 280 3.47 -6.91 2.47
C TYR A 280 4.31 -6.14 3.49
N LEU A 281 4.48 -6.76 4.66
CA LEU A 281 5.49 -6.41 5.65
C LEU A 281 6.66 -7.37 5.50
N PHE A 282 7.86 -6.86 5.43
CA PHE A 282 9.10 -7.62 5.49
C PHE A 282 9.78 -7.37 6.83
N ASP A 283 9.92 -8.41 7.65
CA ASP A 283 10.66 -8.36 8.92
C ASP A 283 12.14 -8.63 8.66
N GLN A 284 12.98 -7.64 8.91
CA GLN A 284 14.42 -7.69 8.68
C GLN A 284 15.17 -8.59 9.67
N ASN A 285 14.60 -8.93 10.84
CA ASN A 285 15.24 -9.82 11.80
C ASN A 285 15.04 -11.30 11.44
N THR A 286 13.85 -11.63 10.93
CA THR A 286 13.48 -13.00 10.58
C THR A 286 13.63 -13.29 9.10
N ASN A 287 13.82 -12.25 8.28
CA ASN A 287 13.86 -12.32 6.82
C ASN A 287 12.58 -12.94 6.24
N THR A 288 11.42 -12.61 6.82
CA THR A 288 10.13 -13.16 6.41
C THR A 288 9.17 -12.09 5.93
N PHE A 289 8.35 -12.48 4.96
CA PHE A 289 7.25 -11.66 4.47
C PHE A 289 5.95 -12.04 5.16
N GLN A 290 5.13 -11.05 5.44
CA GLN A 290 3.77 -11.22 5.91
C GLN A 290 2.85 -10.32 5.10
N ARG A 291 1.71 -10.85 4.64
CA ARG A 291 0.71 -10.03 3.94
C ARG A 291 0.07 -9.04 4.91
N ALA A 292 0.04 -7.76 4.54
CA ALA A 292 -0.49 -6.67 5.37
C ALA A 292 -1.90 -6.24 4.96
N ASP A 293 -2.37 -6.60 3.76
CA ASP A 293 -3.73 -6.42 3.30
C ASP A 293 -4.54 -7.72 3.37
N ASN A 294 -5.88 -7.60 3.37
CA ASN A 294 -6.78 -8.74 3.29
C ASN A 294 -7.81 -8.51 2.18
N PRO A 295 -7.66 -9.15 1.02
CA PRO A 295 -8.56 -8.94 -0.12
C PRO A 295 -10.05 -9.24 0.16
N ALA A 296 -10.35 -10.02 1.19
CA ALA A 296 -11.71 -10.30 1.60
C ALA A 296 -12.33 -9.22 2.49
N ASP A 297 -11.53 -8.30 3.06
CA ASP A 297 -12.02 -7.17 3.86
C ASP A 297 -12.36 -5.99 2.93
N PRO A 298 -13.60 -5.49 2.87
CA PRO A 298 -13.98 -4.34 2.06
C PRO A 298 -13.25 -3.04 2.45
N ARG A 299 -12.65 -2.99 3.64
CA ARG A 299 -11.81 -1.86 4.09
C ARG A 299 -10.33 -2.04 3.75
N SER A 300 -9.96 -3.15 3.14
CA SER A 300 -8.60 -3.38 2.65
C SER A 300 -8.33 -2.55 1.40
N LEU A 301 -7.23 -2.82 0.73
CA LEU A 301 -6.86 -2.11 -0.49
C LEU A 301 -7.99 -2.11 -1.53
N SER A 302 -8.14 -0.99 -2.23
CA SER A 302 -9.09 -0.84 -3.34
C SER A 302 -8.65 -1.57 -4.60
N ASP A 303 -7.34 -1.81 -4.73
CA ASP A 303 -6.70 -2.55 -5.83
C ASP A 303 -5.42 -3.20 -5.32
N GLN A 304 -5.02 -4.33 -5.91
CA GLN A 304 -3.88 -5.10 -5.46
C GLN A 304 -2.55 -4.58 -6.01
N THR A 305 -2.55 -3.90 -7.15
CA THR A 305 -1.32 -3.34 -7.74
C THR A 305 -1.00 -1.99 -7.12
N ILE A 306 0.11 -1.93 -6.39
CA ILE A 306 0.56 -0.74 -5.67
C ILE A 306 1.65 -0.04 -6.46
N ASN A 307 1.39 1.20 -6.88
CA ASN A 307 2.36 2.02 -7.63
C ASN A 307 3.30 2.81 -6.73
N GLY A 308 2.86 3.20 -5.54
CA GLY A 308 3.65 4.01 -4.63
C GLY A 308 3.09 4.08 -3.22
N MET A 309 3.93 4.53 -2.28
CA MET A 309 3.56 4.73 -0.88
C MET A 309 4.28 5.95 -0.31
N MET A 310 3.64 6.65 0.62
CA MET A 310 4.30 7.70 1.40
C MET A 310 3.71 7.82 2.80
N TRP A 311 4.50 8.31 3.74
CA TRP A 311 4.03 8.88 4.99
C TRP A 311 3.81 10.38 4.82
N ASP A 312 2.68 10.89 5.32
CA ASP A 312 2.53 12.33 5.47
C ASP A 312 3.17 12.83 6.79
N ALA A 313 3.19 14.13 6.99
CA ALA A 313 3.79 14.76 8.18
C ALA A 313 3.06 14.40 9.48
N GLU A 314 1.80 14.02 9.41
CA GLU A 314 0.99 13.55 10.54
C GLU A 314 1.23 12.06 10.83
N GLY A 315 1.99 11.36 9.99
CA GLY A 315 2.32 9.94 10.08
C GLY A 315 1.17 9.05 9.61
N ALA A 316 0.33 9.52 8.70
CA ALA A 316 -0.63 8.68 8.00
C ALA A 316 0.00 8.06 6.75
N LEU A 317 -0.38 6.81 6.45
CA LEU A 317 0.07 6.09 5.28
C LEU A 317 -0.87 6.35 4.10
N TRP A 318 -0.27 6.74 2.98
CA TRP A 318 -0.92 6.87 1.68
C TRP A 318 -0.41 5.76 0.76
N VAL A 319 -1.29 4.90 0.27
CA VAL A 319 -0.98 3.82 -0.67
C VAL A 319 -1.67 4.12 -2.00
N LEU A 320 -0.87 4.27 -3.03
CA LEU A 320 -1.28 4.62 -4.39
C LEU A 320 -1.45 3.37 -5.21
N THR A 321 -2.58 3.22 -5.88
CA THR A 321 -2.88 2.00 -6.63
C THR A 321 -3.10 2.26 -8.11
N ASN A 322 -3.02 1.17 -8.89
CA ASN A 322 -3.11 1.26 -10.34
C ASN A 322 -4.53 1.59 -10.84
N LEU A 323 -5.57 1.00 -10.24
CA LEU A 323 -6.97 1.21 -10.66
C LEU A 323 -7.91 1.57 -9.51
N GLY A 324 -7.44 1.56 -8.29
CA GLY A 324 -8.27 1.71 -7.09
C GLY A 324 -8.21 3.10 -6.44
N GLY A 325 -7.47 4.05 -7.00
CA GLY A 325 -7.27 5.36 -6.40
C GLY A 325 -6.25 5.32 -5.25
N ILE A 326 -6.59 5.96 -4.15
CA ILE A 326 -5.73 6.11 -2.97
C ILE A 326 -6.35 5.37 -1.79
N ASN A 327 -5.50 4.70 -1.05
CA ASN A 327 -5.84 4.06 0.22
C ASN A 327 -5.12 4.79 1.35
N TYR A 328 -5.88 5.42 2.22
CA TYR A 328 -5.39 6.26 3.31
C TYR A 328 -5.58 5.56 4.66
N MET A 329 -4.51 5.48 5.45
CA MET A 329 -4.55 4.96 6.81
C MET A 329 -3.98 5.99 7.78
N SER A 330 -4.84 6.56 8.63
CA SER A 330 -4.42 7.50 9.67
C SER A 330 -3.65 6.79 10.79
N LYS A 331 -2.62 7.43 11.33
CA LYS A 331 -1.90 6.95 12.52
C LYS A 331 -2.82 6.72 13.74
N GLN A 332 -3.95 7.40 13.79
CA GLN A 332 -4.89 7.37 14.93
C GLN A 332 -5.98 6.30 14.81
N THR A 333 -5.96 5.42 13.80
CA THR A 333 -7.12 4.59 13.40
C THR A 333 -7.34 3.31 14.21
N LYS A 334 -6.93 3.18 15.45
CA LYS A 334 -7.38 2.02 16.25
C LYS A 334 -8.14 2.42 17.52
N ARG A 335 -9.27 3.11 17.34
CA ARG A 335 -10.22 3.26 18.46
C ARG A 335 -11.32 2.20 18.48
N PHE A 336 -11.61 1.55 17.32
CA PHE A 336 -12.68 0.56 17.20
C PHE A 336 -12.25 -0.60 16.31
N ASP A 337 -12.36 -1.81 16.81
CA ASP A 337 -12.28 -3.03 16.01
C ASP A 337 -13.61 -3.19 15.25
N TYR A 338 -13.53 -3.67 14.00
CA TYR A 338 -14.71 -3.89 13.17
C TYR A 338 -14.90 -5.39 12.94
N TYR A 339 -16.10 -5.86 13.21
CA TYR A 339 -16.51 -7.24 12.98
C TYR A 339 -17.75 -7.25 12.09
N SER A 340 -17.64 -7.85 10.90
CA SER A 340 -18.77 -7.99 9.96
C SER A 340 -19.13 -9.47 9.77
N PRO A 341 -20.39 -9.85 9.95
CA PRO A 341 -20.84 -11.20 9.64
C PRO A 341 -20.62 -11.61 8.18
N ALA A 342 -20.75 -10.69 7.24
CA ALA A 342 -20.47 -10.93 5.82
C ALA A 342 -19.00 -11.29 5.58
N TYR A 343 -18.11 -10.56 6.20
CA TYR A 343 -16.68 -10.76 6.08
C TYR A 343 -16.22 -12.09 6.71
N LEU A 344 -16.71 -12.39 7.93
CA LEU A 344 -16.27 -13.57 8.69
C LEU A 344 -16.93 -14.87 8.22
N SER A 345 -18.14 -14.79 7.66
CA SER A 345 -18.87 -15.97 7.16
C SER A 345 -18.56 -16.32 5.70
N GLY A 346 -17.87 -15.46 4.96
CA GLY A 346 -17.61 -15.60 3.53
C GLY A 346 -18.87 -15.55 2.66
N VAL A 347 -20.03 -15.17 3.23
CA VAL A 347 -21.32 -15.07 2.54
C VAL A 347 -21.61 -13.61 2.23
N PRO A 348 -21.57 -13.17 0.96
CA PRO A 348 -21.90 -11.81 0.57
C PRO A 348 -23.31 -11.41 1.04
N GLY A 349 -23.44 -10.22 1.61
CA GLY A 349 -24.71 -9.69 2.13
C GLY A 349 -25.20 -10.32 3.42
N ALA A 350 -24.42 -11.19 4.08
CA ALA A 350 -24.79 -11.75 5.38
C ALA A 350 -24.62 -10.69 6.48
N GLY A 351 -25.73 -10.33 7.16
CA GLY A 351 -25.69 -9.46 8.32
C GLY A 351 -25.31 -8.01 8.05
N GLU A 352 -25.59 -7.46 6.89
CA GLU A 352 -25.29 -6.06 6.54
C GLU A 352 -25.93 -5.05 7.51
N VAL A 353 -27.11 -5.36 8.02
CA VAL A 353 -27.76 -4.53 9.03
C VAL A 353 -27.74 -5.24 10.37
N VAL A 354 -26.96 -4.70 11.29
CA VAL A 354 -26.94 -5.10 12.69
C VAL A 354 -27.98 -4.24 13.45
N ALA A 355 -28.89 -4.89 14.17
CA ALA A 355 -29.90 -4.16 14.93
C ALA A 355 -29.75 -4.38 16.45
N PRO A 356 -30.21 -5.52 17.04
CA PRO A 356 -30.06 -5.73 18.46
C PRO A 356 -28.75 -6.45 18.82
N PHE A 357 -28.22 -6.15 19.99
CA PHE A 357 -27.19 -6.96 20.63
C PHE A 357 -27.44 -7.07 22.12
N CYS A 358 -26.96 -8.12 22.76
CA CYS A 358 -26.93 -8.26 24.20
C CYS A 358 -25.70 -9.03 24.66
N GLU A 359 -25.17 -8.63 25.82
CA GLU A 359 -24.02 -9.24 26.44
C GLU A 359 -24.45 -10.40 27.37
N ASN A 360 -23.67 -11.48 27.40
CA ASN A 360 -23.84 -12.57 28.35
C ASN A 360 -22.99 -12.34 29.62
N LYS A 361 -23.09 -13.24 30.59
CA LYS A 361 -22.40 -13.14 31.88
C LYS A 361 -20.86 -13.25 31.76
N ASP A 362 -20.37 -13.81 30.65
CA ASP A 362 -18.94 -14.00 30.36
C ASP A 362 -18.36 -12.86 29.53
N GLY A 363 -19.12 -11.80 29.26
CA GLY A 363 -18.72 -10.66 28.44
C GLY A 363 -18.80 -10.91 26.94
N ASN A 364 -19.31 -12.05 26.48
CA ASN A 364 -19.52 -12.32 25.06
C ASN A 364 -20.83 -11.72 24.56
N ILE A 365 -20.94 -11.47 23.25
CA ILE A 365 -22.02 -10.68 22.68
C ILE A 365 -22.87 -11.50 21.71
N TRP A 366 -24.18 -11.51 21.92
CA TRP A 366 -25.16 -11.97 20.95
C TRP A 366 -25.55 -10.82 20.02
N ILE A 367 -25.55 -11.07 18.71
CA ILE A 367 -25.77 -10.07 17.68
C ILE A 367 -26.87 -10.54 16.75
N GLY A 368 -27.96 -9.78 16.68
CA GLY A 368 -29.06 -10.00 15.75
C GLY A 368 -28.84 -9.20 14.45
N THR A 369 -29.09 -9.83 13.33
CA THR A 369 -28.98 -9.22 12.01
C THR A 369 -30.21 -9.54 11.15
N GLN A 370 -30.31 -8.92 9.96
CA GLN A 370 -31.36 -9.27 8.99
C GLN A 370 -31.21 -10.70 8.44
N SER A 371 -30.08 -11.33 8.57
CA SER A 371 -29.81 -12.67 8.05
C SER A 371 -29.66 -13.74 9.12
N GLY A 372 -29.79 -13.40 10.42
CA GLY A 372 -29.74 -14.37 11.49
C GLY A 372 -29.07 -13.89 12.78
N LEU A 373 -28.82 -14.86 13.68
CA LEU A 373 -28.17 -14.65 14.96
C LEU A 373 -26.70 -15.02 14.87
N TYR A 374 -25.85 -14.19 15.45
CA TYR A 374 -24.44 -14.43 15.59
C TYR A 374 -24.00 -14.33 17.04
N PHE A 375 -22.94 -15.08 17.38
CA PHE A 375 -22.29 -15.06 18.68
C PHE A 375 -20.86 -14.57 18.51
N PHE A 376 -20.51 -13.51 19.23
CA PHE A 376 -19.15 -12.96 19.25
C PHE A 376 -18.47 -13.32 20.56
N ASN A 377 -17.40 -14.12 20.45
CA ASN A 377 -16.53 -14.43 21.57
C ASN A 377 -15.47 -13.33 21.70
N VAL A 378 -15.53 -12.58 22.80
CA VAL A 378 -14.65 -11.44 23.04
C VAL A 378 -13.20 -11.86 23.27
N ALA A 379 -12.96 -13.01 23.91
CA ALA A 379 -11.62 -13.51 24.23
C ALA A 379 -10.87 -14.00 22.98
N THR A 380 -11.56 -14.74 22.10
CA THR A 380 -10.96 -15.26 20.84
C THR A 380 -11.13 -14.29 19.68
N ARG A 381 -11.96 -13.24 19.83
CA ARG A 381 -12.36 -12.31 18.79
C ARG A 381 -13.03 -12.96 17.58
N GLU A 382 -13.69 -14.09 17.81
CA GLU A 382 -14.38 -14.84 16.77
C GLU A 382 -15.87 -14.53 16.75
N LEU A 383 -16.40 -14.29 15.55
CA LEU A 383 -17.82 -14.14 15.29
C LEU A 383 -18.33 -15.37 14.55
N SER A 384 -19.29 -16.09 15.10
CA SER A 384 -19.84 -17.30 14.52
C SER A 384 -21.37 -17.23 14.37
N PRO A 385 -21.95 -17.79 13.30
CA PRO A 385 -23.39 -17.89 13.13
C PRO A 385 -23.98 -18.88 14.17
N TYR A 386 -25.15 -18.56 14.71
CA TYR A 386 -25.85 -19.41 15.66
C TYR A 386 -27.24 -19.79 15.15
N ALA A 387 -27.53 -21.10 15.17
CA ALA A 387 -28.82 -21.63 14.68
C ALA A 387 -29.95 -21.35 15.69
N ILE A 388 -31.05 -20.76 15.19
CA ILE A 388 -32.23 -20.43 16.02
C ILE A 388 -33.43 -21.32 15.73
N GLY A 389 -33.20 -22.51 15.15
CA GLY A 389 -34.26 -23.44 14.73
C GLY A 389 -35.00 -22.99 13.46
N GLY A 390 -35.86 -23.85 12.92
CA GLY A 390 -36.59 -23.61 11.69
C GLY A 390 -36.17 -24.53 10.55
N ALA A 391 -36.70 -24.30 9.34
CA ALA A 391 -36.34 -25.08 8.16
C ALA A 391 -34.85 -24.88 7.83
N LYS A 392 -34.21 -25.89 7.23
CA LYS A 392 -32.85 -25.84 6.78
C LYS A 392 -32.65 -24.62 5.84
N ASN A 393 -31.72 -23.72 6.16
CA ASN A 393 -31.45 -22.45 5.47
C ASN A 393 -32.48 -21.32 5.66
N GLN A 394 -33.38 -21.41 6.63
CA GLN A 394 -34.29 -20.30 6.91
C GLN A 394 -33.52 -19.16 7.60
N LYS A 395 -33.49 -17.99 6.96
CA LYS A 395 -32.94 -16.74 7.51
C LYS A 395 -34.04 -16.01 8.27
N TYR A 396 -33.69 -15.42 9.41
CA TYR A 396 -34.60 -14.62 10.24
C TYR A 396 -34.04 -13.23 10.38
N ASP A 397 -34.85 -12.24 10.06
CA ASP A 397 -34.54 -10.84 10.34
C ASP A 397 -34.83 -10.58 11.83
N ILE A 398 -33.76 -10.42 12.62
CA ILE A 398 -33.84 -10.29 14.08
C ILE A 398 -33.97 -8.81 14.44
N ARG A 399 -35.03 -8.47 15.22
CA ARG A 399 -35.36 -7.11 15.60
C ARG A 399 -35.17 -6.81 17.08
N SER A 400 -35.14 -7.82 17.93
CA SER A 400 -34.86 -7.66 19.34
C SER A 400 -34.19 -8.88 19.95
N LEU A 401 -33.33 -8.64 20.93
CA LEU A 401 -32.69 -9.67 21.75
C LEU A 401 -32.81 -9.31 23.22
N MET A 402 -33.05 -10.32 24.04
CA MET A 402 -33.05 -10.18 25.50
C MET A 402 -32.51 -11.48 26.12
N LEU A 403 -31.55 -11.35 27.00
CA LEU A 403 -31.04 -12.47 27.80
C LEU A 403 -31.71 -12.45 29.19
N ASP A 404 -32.37 -13.55 29.56
CA ASP A 404 -32.97 -13.77 30.87
C ASP A 404 -32.44 -15.09 31.44
N GLY A 405 -31.49 -15.01 32.33
CA GLY A 405 -30.78 -16.18 32.88
C GLY A 405 -30.09 -17.01 31.81
N ASP A 406 -30.57 -18.25 31.63
CA ASP A 406 -30.06 -19.16 30.60
C ASP A 406 -30.89 -19.13 29.31
N TYR A 407 -31.84 -18.19 29.20
CA TYR A 407 -32.77 -18.10 28.05
C TYR A 407 -32.48 -16.86 27.22
N LEU A 408 -32.22 -17.06 25.94
CA LEU A 408 -32.11 -15.98 24.97
C LEU A 408 -33.44 -15.83 24.22
N TRP A 409 -34.10 -14.69 24.40
CA TRP A 409 -35.33 -14.30 23.75
C TRP A 409 -35.03 -13.52 22.48
N ILE A 410 -35.62 -13.93 21.36
CA ILE A 410 -35.31 -13.41 20.04
C ILE A 410 -36.63 -13.00 19.37
N GLY A 411 -36.81 -11.71 19.16
CA GLY A 411 -37.91 -11.19 18.35
C GLY A 411 -37.49 -11.07 16.90
N THR A 412 -38.29 -11.66 16.01
CA THR A 412 -38.03 -11.67 14.57
C THR A 412 -39.07 -10.90 13.78
N TYR A 413 -38.68 -10.32 12.64
CA TYR A 413 -39.65 -9.74 11.70
C TYR A 413 -40.43 -10.86 11.03
N ALA A 414 -41.76 -10.85 11.15
CA ALA A 414 -42.69 -11.82 10.59
C ALA A 414 -42.51 -13.31 11.00
N GLY A 415 -41.53 -13.63 11.87
CA GLY A 415 -41.25 -15.01 12.31
C GLY A 415 -41.64 -15.29 13.77
N GLY A 416 -42.26 -14.32 14.45
CA GLY A 416 -42.67 -14.43 15.86
C GLY A 416 -41.49 -14.31 16.83
N ILE A 417 -41.68 -14.90 18.03
CA ILE A 417 -40.66 -14.91 19.08
C ILE A 417 -40.05 -16.30 19.17
N ARG A 418 -38.71 -16.37 19.31
CA ARG A 418 -37.98 -17.60 19.59
C ARG A 418 -37.26 -17.50 20.91
N VAL A 419 -37.24 -18.59 21.64
CA VAL A 419 -36.54 -18.67 22.93
C VAL A 419 -35.54 -19.85 22.87
N ILE A 420 -34.30 -19.56 23.09
CA ILE A 420 -33.22 -20.54 23.13
C ILE A 420 -32.84 -20.78 24.59
N ASN A 421 -32.86 -22.02 25.03
CA ASN A 421 -32.20 -22.39 26.27
C ASN A 421 -30.72 -22.61 25.97
N LEU A 422 -29.85 -21.69 26.40
CA LEU A 422 -28.42 -21.69 26.10
C LEU A 422 -27.65 -22.84 26.75
N ARG A 423 -28.21 -23.48 27.78
CA ARG A 423 -27.60 -24.65 28.42
C ARG A 423 -27.86 -25.94 27.65
N THR A 424 -29.04 -26.07 27.06
CA THR A 424 -29.47 -27.32 26.40
C THR A 424 -29.46 -27.20 24.87
N GLY A 425 -29.41 -25.99 24.32
CA GLY A 425 -29.57 -25.71 22.90
C GLY A 425 -31.03 -25.82 22.40
N ALA A 426 -31.98 -26.11 23.29
CA ALA A 426 -33.37 -26.27 22.89
C ALA A 426 -33.99 -24.94 22.45
N VAL A 427 -34.71 -24.95 21.32
CA VAL A 427 -35.38 -23.79 20.75
C VAL A 427 -36.89 -23.96 20.79
N LYS A 428 -37.58 -22.98 21.37
CA LYS A 428 -39.05 -22.88 21.35
C LYS A 428 -39.49 -21.69 20.51
N ALA A 429 -40.46 -21.90 19.61
CA ALA A 429 -41.00 -20.84 18.78
C ALA A 429 -42.43 -20.50 19.19
N TYR A 430 -42.76 -19.21 19.25
CA TYR A 430 -44.08 -18.66 19.44
C TYR A 430 -44.43 -17.86 18.19
N THR A 431 -45.24 -18.43 17.36
CA THR A 431 -45.73 -17.82 16.10
C THR A 431 -47.20 -17.52 16.17
N HIS A 432 -47.66 -16.51 15.49
CA HIS A 432 -49.08 -16.27 15.32
C HIS A 432 -49.64 -17.40 14.39
N SER A 433 -50.69 -18.08 14.86
CA SER A 433 -51.43 -19.04 14.06
C SER A 433 -52.39 -18.32 13.11
#